data_f4fbdb6c3e05c7b33589713be1151328
#
_entry.id   f4fbdb6c3e05c7b33589713be1151328
#
_cell.length_a   1.000
_cell.length_b   1.000
_cell.length_c   1.000
_cell.angle_alpha   90.00
_cell.angle_beta   90.00
_cell.angle_gamma   90.00
#
_symmetry.space_group_name_H-M   'P 1'
#
loop_
_entity.id
_entity.type
_entity.pdbx_description
1 polymer ?
#
loop_
_entity_poly.entity_id
_entity_poly.type
_entity_poly.pdbx_seq_one_letter_code
_entity_poly.pdbx_strand_id
1 'polypeptide(L)'
;AFGPGIKAGGPNYVAEFMDFAAAAGNGDPTAGPPSDPLLQALCDDLNGTVVAAGHPLARDLAAVIRAAGSYALHHQDEFGRSHDHFKLVGQDNLRRYLPVRDLRIRIHPDDTPFDIFARVCAARTVGCHPTVSTPPGLDSPALALLEQMTESWAAAIEFVEETDDELVAAIRAGQADRVRFAHPTRVPLVAHQAAAAAGVFLASHPVVAEGRLELLWYVEEQSISFDYHRYGNLGVRSEEERAEVV
;
A
#
# COMPACT_ATOMS: atom_id res chain seq x y z
N ALA A 1 1.55 -20.87 10.17
CA ALA A 1 1.73 -19.68 9.34
C ALA A 1 0.39 -18.95 9.30
N PHE A 2 0.38 -17.71 9.70
CA PHE A 2 -0.79 -16.84 9.55
C PHE A 2 -0.78 -16.37 8.10
N GLY A 3 -1.96 -16.38 7.43
CA GLY A 3 -2.06 -16.02 6.02
C GLY A 3 -1.56 -14.61 5.72
N PRO A 4 -1.19 -14.34 4.46
CA PRO A 4 -0.78 -13.02 4.02
C PRO A 4 -1.96 -12.03 4.11
N GLY A 5 -1.69 -10.79 4.45
CA GLY A 5 -2.69 -9.73 4.54
C GLY A 5 -2.85 -9.12 5.92
N ILE A 6 -4.02 -8.55 6.19
CA ILE A 6 -4.36 -7.94 7.48
C ILE A 6 -4.55 -9.05 8.52
N LYS A 7 -3.96 -8.87 9.70
CA LYS A 7 -3.98 -9.88 10.75
C LYS A 7 -5.39 -10.06 11.32
N ALA A 8 -5.91 -11.29 11.29
CA ALA A 8 -7.19 -11.63 11.91
C ALA A 8 -7.17 -11.27 13.42
N GLY A 9 -8.18 -10.53 13.86
CA GLY A 9 -8.26 -10.02 15.23
C GLY A 9 -7.42 -8.78 15.52
N GLY A 10 -6.65 -8.28 14.55
CA GLY A 10 -6.01 -6.97 14.63
C GLY A 10 -7.00 -5.81 14.42
N PRO A 11 -6.63 -4.58 14.77
CA PRO A 11 -7.53 -3.42 14.68
C PRO A 11 -7.93 -3.06 13.24
N ASN A 12 -7.17 -3.53 12.26
CA ASN A 12 -7.43 -3.28 10.83
C ASN A 12 -8.28 -4.36 10.18
N TYR A 13 -8.55 -5.48 10.88
CA TYR A 13 -9.25 -6.63 10.31
C TYR A 13 -10.67 -6.30 9.85
N VAL A 14 -11.30 -5.29 10.43
CA VAL A 14 -12.63 -4.81 10.03
C VAL A 14 -12.66 -4.34 8.58
N ALA A 15 -11.54 -3.86 8.02
CA ALA A 15 -11.45 -3.40 6.64
C ALA A 15 -11.77 -4.51 5.61
N GLU A 16 -11.53 -5.78 5.96
CA GLU A 16 -11.87 -6.94 5.11
C GLU A 16 -13.37 -7.15 4.93
N PHE A 17 -14.20 -6.54 5.78
CA PHE A 17 -15.66 -6.65 5.79
C PHE A 17 -16.35 -5.37 5.36
N MET A 18 -15.62 -4.37 4.88
CA MET A 18 -16.14 -3.08 4.46
C MET A 18 -16.18 -2.99 2.94
N ASP A 19 -17.29 -2.50 2.41
CA ASP A 19 -17.35 -2.04 1.03
C ASP A 19 -16.85 -0.60 0.96
N PHE A 20 -15.79 -0.38 0.18
CA PHE A 20 -15.27 0.94 -0.08
C PHE A 20 -15.90 1.48 -1.36
N ALA A 21 -16.78 2.45 -1.23
CA ALA A 21 -17.17 3.27 -2.36
C ALA A 21 -16.04 4.23 -2.66
N ALA A 22 -15.53 4.23 -3.89
CA ALA A 22 -14.57 5.23 -4.34
C ALA A 22 -15.20 6.61 -4.27
N ALA A 23 -15.08 7.27 -3.13
CA ALA A 23 -15.36 8.70 -3.03
C ALA A 23 -14.21 9.40 -3.76
N ALA A 24 -14.41 9.64 -5.04
CA ALA A 24 -13.47 10.38 -5.85
C ALA A 24 -13.16 11.73 -5.16
N GLY A 25 -11.97 11.84 -4.58
CA GLY A 25 -11.39 13.13 -4.30
C GLY A 25 -11.42 13.67 -2.88
N ASN A 26 -11.72 12.87 -1.87
CA ASN A 26 -11.66 13.32 -0.48
C ASN A 26 -10.44 12.73 0.24
N GLY A 27 -9.23 13.04 -0.22
CA GLY A 27 -8.06 12.92 0.65
C GLY A 27 -8.21 13.89 1.83
N ASP A 28 -7.50 13.63 2.94
CA ASP A 28 -7.52 14.52 4.11
C ASP A 28 -7.06 15.94 3.69
N PRO A 29 -7.91 16.96 3.84
CA PRO A 29 -7.56 18.33 3.45
C PRO A 29 -6.42 18.92 4.29
N THR A 30 -6.06 18.30 5.40
CA THR A 30 -4.94 18.72 6.26
C THR A 30 -3.61 18.06 5.90
N ALA A 31 -3.61 17.11 4.96
CA ALA A 31 -2.43 16.41 4.54
C ALA A 31 -1.44 17.34 3.83
N GLY A 32 -0.23 17.38 4.34
CA GLY A 32 0.90 18.07 3.70
C GLY A 32 1.51 17.24 2.55
N PRO A 33 2.53 17.78 1.90
CA PRO A 33 3.25 17.04 0.85
C PRO A 33 3.96 15.80 1.42
N PRO A 34 4.19 14.76 0.59
CA PRO A 34 4.95 13.59 0.99
C PRO A 34 6.37 13.94 1.46
N SER A 35 6.87 13.22 2.46
CA SER A 35 8.24 13.41 2.96
C SER A 35 9.31 12.64 2.15
N ASP A 36 8.91 11.63 1.37
CA ASP A 36 9.81 10.90 0.47
C ASP A 36 10.18 11.80 -0.73
N PRO A 37 11.48 12.05 -1.00
CA PRO A 37 11.88 12.99 -2.04
C PRO A 37 11.45 12.62 -3.45
N LEU A 38 11.41 11.30 -3.77
CA LEU A 38 10.98 10.84 -5.10
C LEU A 38 9.48 11.03 -5.28
N LEU A 39 8.72 10.74 -4.23
CA LEU A 39 7.27 10.93 -4.25
C LEU A 39 6.90 12.42 -4.26
N GLN A 40 7.67 13.25 -3.55
CA GLN A 40 7.52 14.71 -3.61
C GLN A 40 7.75 15.23 -5.02
N ALA A 41 8.86 14.82 -5.66
CA ALA A 41 9.16 15.21 -7.03
C ALA A 41 8.06 14.78 -8.01
N LEU A 42 7.54 13.55 -7.88
CA LEU A 42 6.40 13.10 -8.66
C LEU A 42 5.18 14.00 -8.47
N CYS A 43 4.85 14.37 -7.22
CA CYS A 43 3.72 15.26 -6.94
C CYS A 43 3.91 16.66 -7.54
N ASP A 44 5.14 17.17 -7.54
CA ASP A 44 5.47 18.47 -8.14
C ASP A 44 5.32 18.42 -9.67
N ASP A 45 5.78 17.36 -10.33
CA ASP A 45 5.63 17.14 -11.77
C ASP A 45 4.15 16.96 -12.16
N LEU A 46 3.40 16.19 -11.37
CA LEU A 46 1.95 16.03 -11.54
C LEU A 46 1.23 17.37 -11.40
N ASN A 47 1.60 18.19 -10.42
CA ASN A 47 1.01 19.51 -10.22
C ASN A 47 1.30 20.43 -11.41
N GLY A 48 2.52 20.40 -11.95
CA GLY A 48 2.87 21.10 -13.18
C GLY A 48 1.99 20.70 -14.37
N THR A 49 1.69 19.40 -14.50
CA THR A 49 0.80 18.85 -15.53
C THR A 49 -0.66 19.27 -15.31
N VAL A 50 -1.14 19.26 -14.06
CA VAL A 50 -2.51 19.70 -13.69
C VAL A 50 -2.73 21.17 -14.02
N VAL A 51 -1.71 22.03 -13.78
CA VAL A 51 -1.78 23.47 -14.04
C VAL A 51 -1.77 23.78 -15.55
N ALA A 52 -1.22 22.87 -16.38
CA ALA A 52 -1.27 23.01 -17.83
C ALA A 52 -2.73 22.98 -18.33
N ALA A 53 -3.22 24.09 -18.85
CA ALA A 53 -4.61 24.25 -19.22
C ALA A 53 -5.08 23.19 -20.22
N GLY A 54 -6.14 22.47 -19.88
CA GLY A 54 -6.82 21.52 -20.78
C GLY A 54 -6.18 20.13 -20.85
N HIS A 55 -5.27 19.76 -19.96
CA HIS A 55 -4.74 18.39 -19.95
C HIS A 55 -5.85 17.37 -19.62
N PRO A 56 -6.04 16.32 -20.43
CA PRO A 56 -7.18 15.40 -20.30
C PRO A 56 -7.20 14.64 -18.96
N LEU A 57 -6.03 14.43 -18.34
CA LEU A 57 -5.88 13.70 -17.06
C LEU A 57 -5.89 14.63 -15.83
N ALA A 58 -6.01 15.95 -16.00
CA ALA A 58 -5.81 16.92 -14.92
C ALA A 58 -6.64 16.63 -13.65
N ARG A 59 -7.89 16.21 -13.82
CA ARG A 59 -8.80 15.91 -12.71
C ARG A 59 -8.29 14.74 -11.87
N ASP A 60 -7.88 13.66 -12.54
CA ASP A 60 -7.41 12.43 -11.88
C ASP A 60 -6.05 12.66 -11.22
N LEU A 61 -5.15 13.37 -11.90
CA LEU A 61 -3.83 13.71 -11.36
C LEU A 61 -3.95 14.61 -10.12
N ALA A 62 -4.87 15.57 -10.11
CA ALA A 62 -5.15 16.37 -8.91
C ALA A 62 -5.68 15.51 -7.74
N ALA A 63 -6.45 14.46 -8.03
CA ALA A 63 -6.88 13.51 -7.01
C ALA A 63 -5.71 12.65 -6.49
N VAL A 64 -4.78 12.27 -7.36
CA VAL A 64 -3.56 11.53 -6.97
C VAL A 64 -2.70 12.36 -6.01
N ILE A 65 -2.49 13.64 -6.28
CA ILE A 65 -1.70 14.52 -5.38
C ILE A 65 -2.32 14.57 -3.98
N ARG A 66 -3.64 14.71 -3.89
CA ARG A 66 -4.34 14.69 -2.59
C ARG A 66 -4.22 13.32 -1.90
N ALA A 67 -4.34 12.23 -2.66
CA ALA A 67 -4.18 10.88 -2.13
C ALA A 67 -2.76 10.66 -1.60
N ALA A 68 -1.73 11.08 -2.33
CA ALA A 68 -0.33 10.98 -1.89
C ALA A 68 -0.08 11.72 -0.58
N GLY A 69 -0.68 12.90 -0.40
CA GLY A 69 -0.65 13.63 0.88
C GLY A 69 -1.30 12.83 2.01
N SER A 70 -2.51 12.30 1.79
CA SER A 70 -3.21 11.46 2.76
C SER A 70 -2.40 10.20 3.12
N TYR A 71 -1.78 9.55 2.12
CA TYR A 71 -0.92 8.38 2.34
C TYR A 71 0.28 8.72 3.22
N ALA A 72 0.96 9.83 2.94
CA ALA A 72 2.10 10.28 3.73
C ALA A 72 1.71 10.58 5.19
N LEU A 73 0.58 11.25 5.41
CA LEU A 73 0.06 11.55 6.74
C LEU A 73 -0.21 10.26 7.53
N HIS A 74 -0.97 9.33 6.96
CA HIS A 74 -1.31 8.09 7.65
C HIS A 74 -0.13 7.14 7.80
N HIS A 75 0.85 7.19 6.90
CA HIS A 75 2.10 6.49 7.10
C HIS A 75 2.85 7.06 8.31
N GLN A 76 2.97 8.37 8.42
CA GLN A 76 3.63 9.01 9.56
C GLN A 76 2.92 8.72 10.89
N ASP A 77 1.60 8.69 10.92
CA ASP A 77 0.83 8.59 12.16
C ASP A 77 0.57 7.14 12.60
N GLU A 78 0.47 6.21 11.66
CA GLU A 78 0.12 4.82 11.95
C GLU A 78 1.15 3.83 11.40
N PHE A 79 1.32 3.75 10.06
CA PHE A 79 2.01 2.63 9.42
C PHE A 79 3.54 2.68 9.57
N GLY A 80 4.12 3.84 9.76
CA GLY A 80 5.55 4.03 10.00
C GLY A 80 5.98 3.87 11.46
N ARG A 81 5.05 3.53 12.35
CA ARG A 81 5.31 3.44 13.80
C ARG A 81 5.10 2.03 14.34
N SER A 82 5.74 1.78 15.50
CA SER A 82 5.40 0.64 16.34
C SER A 82 4.48 1.10 17.47
N HIS A 83 3.44 0.34 17.73
CA HIS A 83 2.41 0.65 18.71
C HIS A 83 2.39 -0.40 19.81
N ASP A 84 2.46 0.03 21.07
CA ASP A 84 2.10 -0.78 22.23
C ASP A 84 0.88 -0.15 22.90
N HIS A 85 -0.30 -0.63 22.55
CA HIS A 85 -1.55 -0.08 23.06
C HIS A 85 -1.86 -0.49 24.49
N PHE A 86 -1.33 -1.63 24.94
CA PHE A 86 -1.65 -2.19 26.24
C PHE A 86 -0.70 -1.73 27.33
N LYS A 87 0.54 -1.45 26.98
CA LYS A 87 1.61 -1.01 27.91
C LYS A 87 1.64 -1.80 29.22
N LEU A 88 1.50 -3.12 29.12
CA LEU A 88 1.45 -4.00 30.27
C LEU A 88 2.78 -3.97 31.02
N VAL A 89 2.70 -3.91 32.36
CA VAL A 89 3.89 -4.00 33.20
C VAL A 89 4.47 -5.42 33.07
N GLY A 90 5.76 -5.49 32.71
CA GLY A 90 6.46 -6.76 32.51
C GLY A 90 6.43 -7.31 31.08
N GLN A 91 5.68 -6.70 30.17
CA GLN A 91 5.54 -7.18 28.80
C GLN A 91 5.41 -6.03 27.81
N ASP A 92 6.13 -6.11 26.69
CA ASP A 92 5.89 -5.24 25.52
C ASP A 92 5.07 -6.01 24.49
N ASN A 93 3.99 -5.39 23.98
CA ASN A 93 3.13 -5.94 22.93
C ASN A 93 3.13 -5.01 21.73
N LEU A 94 4.14 -5.16 20.90
CA LEU A 94 4.36 -4.27 19.76
C LEU A 94 3.57 -4.74 18.56
N ARG A 95 2.81 -3.84 17.97
CA ARG A 95 2.24 -3.96 16.63
C ARG A 95 2.97 -3.01 15.71
N ARG A 96 3.43 -3.52 14.58
CA ARG A 96 4.10 -2.74 13.54
C ARG A 96 3.73 -3.23 12.16
N TYR A 97 4.10 -2.46 11.16
CA TYR A 97 3.84 -2.77 9.76
C TYR A 97 5.15 -2.86 8.99
N LEU A 98 5.25 -3.86 8.14
CA LEU A 98 6.38 -4.06 7.24
C LEU A 98 5.88 -3.89 5.80
N PRO A 99 6.65 -3.24 4.91
CA PRO A 99 6.30 -3.20 3.49
C PRO A 99 6.26 -4.60 2.89
N VAL A 100 5.30 -4.86 2.02
CA VAL A 100 5.28 -6.07 1.20
C VAL A 100 6.55 -6.08 0.34
N ARG A 101 7.26 -7.22 0.32
CA ARG A 101 8.55 -7.31 -0.37
C ARG A 101 8.37 -7.40 -1.88
N ASP A 102 7.68 -8.43 -2.34
CA ASP A 102 7.49 -8.71 -3.75
C ASP A 102 6.05 -8.35 -4.15
N LEU A 103 5.83 -7.03 -4.32
CA LEU A 103 4.54 -6.45 -4.66
C LEU A 103 4.40 -6.32 -6.18
N ARG A 104 3.37 -6.94 -6.76
CA ARG A 104 2.94 -6.66 -8.14
C ARG A 104 1.70 -5.78 -8.16
N ILE A 105 1.75 -4.71 -8.95
CA ILE A 105 0.60 -3.86 -9.25
C ILE A 105 0.13 -4.24 -10.65
N ARG A 106 -0.91 -5.07 -10.74
CA ARG A 106 -1.45 -5.49 -12.03
C ARG A 106 -2.36 -4.40 -12.61
N ILE A 107 -2.02 -3.93 -13.80
CA ILE A 107 -2.78 -2.95 -14.55
C ILE A 107 -3.84 -3.65 -15.40
N HIS A 108 -5.04 -3.07 -15.41
CA HIS A 108 -6.14 -3.50 -16.27
C HIS A 108 -6.49 -2.39 -17.30
N PRO A 109 -6.96 -2.72 -18.51
CA PRO A 109 -7.34 -1.71 -19.50
C PRO A 109 -8.37 -0.69 -19.01
N ASP A 110 -9.24 -1.07 -18.08
CA ASP A 110 -10.25 -0.19 -17.49
C ASP A 110 -9.73 0.58 -16.25
N ASP A 111 -8.45 0.49 -15.90
CA ASP A 111 -7.89 1.27 -14.80
C ASP A 111 -7.87 2.75 -15.17
N THR A 112 -8.42 3.58 -14.29
CA THR A 112 -8.36 5.03 -14.43
C THR A 112 -6.94 5.55 -14.17
N PRO A 113 -6.58 6.76 -14.63
CA PRO A 113 -5.32 7.38 -14.26
C PRO A 113 -5.12 7.46 -12.73
N PHE A 114 -6.20 7.71 -11.99
CA PHE A 114 -6.18 7.67 -10.53
C PHE A 114 -5.80 6.28 -10.01
N ASP A 115 -6.44 5.22 -10.50
CA ASP A 115 -6.14 3.84 -10.09
C ASP A 115 -4.66 3.48 -10.30
N ILE A 116 -4.09 3.90 -11.43
CA ILE A 116 -2.70 3.61 -11.79
C ILE A 116 -1.72 4.32 -10.85
N PHE A 117 -1.81 5.66 -10.80
CA PHE A 117 -0.86 6.48 -10.04
C PHE A 117 -1.01 6.30 -8.52
N ALA A 118 -2.24 6.25 -7.99
CA ALA A 118 -2.48 6.16 -6.56
C ALA A 118 -1.89 4.87 -5.96
N ARG A 119 -1.99 3.72 -6.66
CA ARG A 119 -1.39 2.46 -6.23
C ARG A 119 0.13 2.54 -6.15
N VAL A 120 0.78 3.19 -7.12
CA VAL A 120 2.24 3.39 -7.10
C VAL A 120 2.66 4.35 -5.99
N CYS A 121 1.91 5.43 -5.78
CA CYS A 121 2.14 6.36 -4.67
C CYS A 121 2.00 5.66 -3.31
N ALA A 122 0.96 4.85 -3.12
CA ALA A 122 0.75 4.10 -1.88
C ALA A 122 1.88 3.09 -1.61
N ALA A 123 2.28 2.34 -2.63
CA ALA A 123 3.40 1.40 -2.54
C ALA A 123 4.69 2.12 -2.14
N ARG A 124 5.02 3.23 -2.80
CA ARG A 124 6.20 4.03 -2.50
C ARG A 124 6.16 4.62 -1.09
N THR A 125 5.01 5.11 -0.64
CA THR A 125 4.83 5.71 0.68
C THR A 125 5.23 4.76 1.80
N VAL A 126 4.89 3.48 1.70
CA VAL A 126 5.23 2.48 2.73
C VAL A 126 6.61 1.84 2.52
N GLY A 127 7.30 2.17 1.44
CA GLY A 127 8.64 1.66 1.13
C GLY A 127 8.65 0.35 0.33
N CYS A 128 7.56 -0.02 -0.34
CA CYS A 128 7.58 -1.09 -1.32
C CYS A 128 8.37 -0.69 -2.57
N HIS A 129 8.92 -1.71 -3.25
CA HIS A 129 9.50 -1.61 -4.59
C HIS A 129 8.58 -2.37 -5.55
N PRO A 130 7.53 -1.73 -6.10
CA PRO A 130 6.53 -2.44 -6.87
C PRO A 130 7.03 -2.79 -8.28
N THR A 131 6.63 -3.98 -8.74
CA THR A 131 6.63 -4.34 -10.16
C THR A 131 5.28 -3.96 -10.74
N VAL A 132 5.23 -2.97 -11.62
CA VAL A 132 4.03 -2.60 -12.38
C VAL A 132 3.90 -3.57 -13.55
N SER A 133 2.89 -4.42 -13.50
CA SER A 133 2.63 -5.51 -14.43
C SER A 133 1.50 -5.12 -15.38
N THR A 134 1.78 -5.13 -16.67
CA THR A 134 0.82 -4.71 -17.70
C THR A 134 0.53 -5.84 -18.68
N PRO A 135 -0.72 -5.97 -19.17
CA PRO A 135 -1.00 -6.90 -20.25
C PRO A 135 -0.30 -6.46 -21.54
N PRO A 136 0.13 -7.43 -22.39
CA PRO A 136 0.80 -7.12 -23.65
C PRO A 136 -0.03 -6.19 -24.56
N GLY A 137 0.65 -5.19 -25.12
CA GLY A 137 0.06 -4.26 -26.06
C GLY A 137 -0.95 -3.28 -25.45
N LEU A 138 -0.94 -3.09 -24.14
CA LEU A 138 -1.80 -2.09 -23.50
C LEU A 138 -1.34 -0.67 -23.88
N ASP A 139 -2.17 0.05 -24.64
CA ASP A 139 -1.98 1.47 -24.93
C ASP A 139 -2.68 2.32 -23.86
N SER A 140 -1.90 2.91 -22.95
CA SER A 140 -2.41 3.73 -21.85
C SER A 140 -1.57 5.01 -21.71
N PRO A 141 -2.13 6.19 -22.05
CA PRO A 141 -1.45 7.46 -21.85
C PRO A 141 -1.07 7.73 -20.38
N ALA A 142 -1.86 7.22 -19.44
CA ALA A 142 -1.58 7.36 -18.01
C ALA A 142 -0.37 6.51 -17.59
N LEU A 143 -0.24 5.29 -18.12
CA LEU A 143 0.90 4.43 -17.87
C LEU A 143 2.19 5.02 -18.46
N ALA A 144 2.14 5.46 -19.72
CA ALA A 144 3.29 6.10 -20.38
C ALA A 144 3.76 7.36 -19.62
N LEU A 145 2.80 8.15 -19.10
CA LEU A 145 3.12 9.30 -18.27
C LEU A 145 3.76 8.88 -16.92
N LEU A 146 3.26 7.82 -16.29
CA LEU A 146 3.84 7.28 -15.05
C LEU A 146 5.28 6.81 -15.29
N GLU A 147 5.53 6.02 -16.34
CA GLU A 147 6.87 5.55 -16.69
C GLU A 147 7.84 6.73 -16.87
N GLN A 148 7.43 7.75 -17.63
CA GLN A 148 8.22 8.96 -17.85
C GLN A 148 8.54 9.68 -16.54
N MET A 149 7.54 9.87 -15.65
CA MET A 149 7.70 10.62 -14.41
C MET A 149 8.49 9.85 -13.33
N THR A 150 8.55 8.52 -13.44
CA THR A 150 9.28 7.66 -12.51
C THR A 150 10.62 7.15 -13.03
N GLU A 151 11.08 7.65 -14.17
CA GLU A 151 12.38 7.27 -14.77
C GLU A 151 13.55 7.46 -13.76
N SER A 152 13.50 8.51 -12.95
CA SER A 152 14.49 8.79 -11.92
C SER A 152 14.45 7.86 -10.71
N TRP A 153 13.41 7.02 -10.56
CA TRP A 153 13.25 6.12 -9.41
C TRP A 153 14.16 4.90 -9.47
N ALA A 154 14.76 4.62 -10.64
CA ALA A 154 15.66 3.49 -10.84
C ALA A 154 15.09 2.17 -10.29
N ALA A 155 15.84 1.47 -9.44
CA ALA A 155 15.43 0.18 -8.86
C ALA A 155 14.25 0.27 -7.85
N ALA A 156 13.70 1.46 -7.60
CA ALA A 156 12.57 1.60 -6.68
C ALA A 156 11.21 1.30 -7.33
N ILE A 157 11.18 1.09 -8.64
CA ILE A 157 10.01 0.66 -9.42
C ILE A 157 10.49 -0.15 -10.62
N GLU A 158 9.72 -1.15 -11.02
CA GLU A 158 9.97 -1.95 -12.20
C GLU A 158 8.71 -2.02 -13.06
N PHE A 159 8.84 -1.99 -14.38
CA PHE A 159 7.74 -2.16 -15.32
C PHE A 159 7.97 -3.45 -16.12
N VAL A 160 6.95 -4.31 -16.17
CA VAL A 160 6.99 -5.56 -16.92
C VAL A 160 5.71 -5.70 -17.76
N GLU A 161 5.89 -6.14 -19.00
CA GLU A 161 4.78 -6.59 -19.83
C GLU A 161 4.67 -8.11 -19.68
N GLU A 162 3.52 -8.59 -19.21
CA GLU A 162 3.26 -10.01 -18.99
C GLU A 162 1.79 -10.35 -19.21
N THR A 163 1.54 -11.52 -19.76
CA THR A 163 0.20 -12.11 -19.91
C THR A 163 -0.35 -12.56 -18.56
N ASP A 164 -1.65 -12.89 -18.50
CA ASP A 164 -2.22 -13.48 -17.28
C ASP A 164 -1.61 -14.85 -16.94
N ASP A 165 -1.19 -15.63 -17.95
CA ASP A 165 -0.52 -16.91 -17.73
C ASP A 165 0.90 -16.72 -17.13
N GLU A 166 1.63 -15.70 -17.56
CA GLU A 166 2.93 -15.34 -16.99
C GLU A 166 2.79 -14.78 -15.57
N LEU A 167 1.78 -13.95 -15.30
CA LEU A 167 1.45 -13.53 -13.94
C LEU A 167 1.14 -14.73 -13.03
N VAL A 168 0.35 -15.68 -13.52
CA VAL A 168 0.03 -16.92 -12.80
C VAL A 168 1.30 -17.75 -12.54
N ALA A 169 2.21 -17.83 -13.51
CA ALA A 169 3.48 -18.51 -13.35
C ALA A 169 4.36 -17.82 -12.28
N ALA A 170 4.41 -16.48 -12.29
CA ALA A 170 5.14 -15.71 -11.28
C ALA A 170 4.57 -15.91 -9.87
N ILE A 171 3.24 -15.92 -9.71
CA ILE A 171 2.57 -16.23 -8.44
C ILE A 171 2.95 -17.61 -7.94
N ARG A 172 2.89 -18.64 -8.80
CA ARG A 172 3.23 -20.02 -8.44
C ARG A 172 4.71 -20.22 -8.13
N ALA A 173 5.57 -19.43 -8.74
CA ALA A 173 7.02 -19.47 -8.52
C ALA A 173 7.45 -18.70 -7.25
N GLY A 174 6.51 -18.07 -6.52
CA GLY A 174 6.84 -17.27 -5.33
C GLY A 174 7.54 -15.96 -5.68
N GLN A 175 7.30 -15.41 -6.87
CA GLN A 175 7.84 -14.12 -7.33
C GLN A 175 6.87 -12.95 -7.07
N ALA A 176 5.83 -13.20 -6.27
CA ALA A 176 4.91 -12.18 -5.78
C ALA A 176 4.39 -12.61 -4.41
N ASP A 177 4.64 -11.81 -3.39
CA ASP A 177 4.05 -11.97 -2.06
C ASP A 177 2.62 -11.42 -2.05
N ARG A 178 2.35 -10.45 -2.92
CA ARG A 178 1.03 -9.82 -3.07
C ARG A 178 0.83 -9.29 -4.48
N VAL A 179 -0.41 -9.39 -4.97
CA VAL A 179 -0.81 -8.73 -6.21
C VAL A 179 -1.91 -7.72 -5.91
N ARG A 180 -1.72 -6.46 -6.29
CA ARG A 180 -2.68 -5.36 -6.13
C ARG A 180 -3.41 -5.09 -7.43
N PHE A 181 -4.70 -5.38 -7.46
CA PHE A 181 -5.63 -5.00 -8.52
C PHE A 181 -6.42 -3.75 -8.09
N ALA A 182 -6.98 -3.01 -9.01
CA ALA A 182 -7.77 -1.82 -8.69
C ALA A 182 -9.24 -2.13 -8.35
N HIS A 183 -9.74 -3.30 -8.73
CA HIS A 183 -11.13 -3.69 -8.47
C HIS A 183 -11.29 -5.22 -8.51
N PRO A 184 -12.21 -5.81 -7.70
CA PRO A 184 -12.43 -7.27 -7.69
C PRO A 184 -12.82 -7.85 -9.04
N THR A 185 -13.59 -7.12 -9.84
CA THR A 185 -14.04 -7.59 -11.17
C THR A 185 -12.92 -7.64 -12.22
N ARG A 186 -11.75 -7.06 -11.91
CA ARG A 186 -10.57 -7.03 -12.79
C ARG A 186 -9.58 -8.15 -12.50
N VAL A 187 -9.89 -9.04 -11.55
CA VAL A 187 -9.04 -10.17 -11.19
C VAL A 187 -9.40 -11.38 -12.04
N PRO A 188 -8.47 -11.90 -12.86
CA PRO A 188 -8.71 -13.12 -13.65
C PRO A 188 -8.96 -14.33 -12.72
N LEU A 189 -9.90 -15.20 -13.10
CA LEU A 189 -10.20 -16.40 -12.32
C LEU A 189 -8.95 -17.30 -12.13
N VAL A 190 -8.11 -17.38 -13.15
CA VAL A 190 -6.85 -18.16 -13.09
C VAL A 190 -5.88 -17.61 -12.06
N ALA A 191 -5.85 -16.27 -11.87
CA ALA A 191 -5.05 -15.64 -10.82
C ALA A 191 -5.58 -15.97 -9.42
N HIS A 192 -6.90 -15.98 -9.21
CA HIS A 192 -7.50 -16.44 -7.95
C HIS A 192 -7.11 -17.88 -7.60
N GLN A 193 -7.17 -18.78 -8.58
CA GLN A 193 -6.79 -20.19 -8.38
C GLN A 193 -5.31 -20.34 -8.05
N ALA A 194 -4.44 -19.60 -8.75
CA ALA A 194 -3.00 -19.65 -8.51
C ALA A 194 -2.65 -19.08 -7.12
N ALA A 195 -3.23 -17.95 -6.77
CA ALA A 195 -3.01 -17.29 -5.50
C ALA A 195 -3.48 -18.15 -4.32
N ALA A 196 -4.66 -18.77 -4.44
CA ALA A 196 -5.15 -19.71 -3.43
C ALA A 196 -4.22 -20.91 -3.22
N ALA A 197 -3.67 -21.45 -4.31
CA ALA A 197 -2.74 -22.58 -4.26
C ALA A 197 -1.35 -22.19 -3.68
N ALA A 198 -0.88 -20.97 -3.96
CA ALA A 198 0.42 -20.46 -3.52
C ALA A 198 0.39 -19.76 -2.16
N GLY A 199 -0.81 -19.47 -1.62
CA GLY A 199 -0.97 -18.69 -0.39
C GLY A 199 -0.65 -17.19 -0.57
N VAL A 200 -0.79 -16.66 -1.78
CA VAL A 200 -0.58 -15.25 -2.11
C VAL A 200 -1.87 -14.47 -1.92
N PHE A 201 -1.78 -13.28 -1.31
CA PHE A 201 -2.94 -12.41 -1.14
C PHE A 201 -3.17 -11.53 -2.37
N LEU A 202 -4.40 -11.58 -2.91
CA LEU A 202 -4.85 -10.70 -3.98
C LEU A 202 -5.62 -9.52 -3.38
N ALA A 203 -4.97 -8.37 -3.26
CA ALA A 203 -5.60 -7.14 -2.80
C ALA A 203 -6.36 -6.49 -3.96
N SER A 204 -7.67 -6.62 -3.99
CA SER A 204 -8.52 -6.17 -5.11
C SER A 204 -9.60 -5.16 -4.70
N HIS A 205 -9.54 -4.60 -3.50
CA HIS A 205 -10.45 -3.54 -3.10
C HIS A 205 -10.30 -2.30 -4.01
N PRO A 206 -11.38 -1.54 -4.24
CA PRO A 206 -11.30 -0.29 -4.98
C PRO A 206 -10.20 0.63 -4.43
N VAL A 207 -9.51 1.32 -5.33
CA VAL A 207 -8.45 2.26 -4.95
C VAL A 207 -9.08 3.51 -4.33
N VAL A 208 -8.63 3.89 -3.15
CA VAL A 208 -9.18 5.04 -2.42
C VAL A 208 -8.11 6.08 -2.10
N ALA A 209 -8.52 7.36 -2.01
CA ALA A 209 -7.63 8.45 -1.65
C ALA A 209 -7.31 8.50 -0.15
N GLU A 210 -8.04 7.74 0.66
CA GLU A 210 -7.89 7.69 2.11
C GLU A 210 -6.73 6.77 2.51
N GLY A 211 -5.64 7.37 3.02
CA GLY A 211 -4.41 6.65 3.34
C GLY A 211 -4.58 5.61 4.44
N ARG A 212 -5.48 5.85 5.40
CA ARG A 212 -5.74 4.90 6.48
C ARG A 212 -6.26 3.55 5.97
N LEU A 213 -6.91 3.56 4.81
CA LEU A 213 -7.48 2.37 4.18
C LEU A 213 -6.56 1.85 3.07
N GLU A 214 -6.14 2.71 2.13
CA GLU A 214 -5.37 2.25 0.97
C GLU A 214 -4.05 1.60 1.38
N LEU A 215 -3.32 2.15 2.37
CA LEU A 215 -2.02 1.64 2.77
C LEU A 215 -2.06 0.22 3.38
N LEU A 216 -3.23 -0.24 3.85
CA LEU A 216 -3.40 -1.62 4.35
C LEU A 216 -3.02 -2.68 3.31
N TRP A 217 -3.20 -2.38 2.05
CA TRP A 217 -2.96 -3.32 0.95
C TRP A 217 -1.49 -3.48 0.58
N TYR A 218 -0.59 -2.66 1.17
CA TYR A 218 0.84 -2.62 0.84
C TYR A 218 1.74 -3.01 2.02
N VAL A 219 1.16 -3.33 3.15
CA VAL A 219 1.90 -3.68 4.36
C VAL A 219 1.49 -5.04 4.91
N GLU A 220 2.39 -5.63 5.69
CA GLU A 220 2.13 -6.79 6.53
C GLU A 220 2.11 -6.36 8.00
N GLU A 221 1.03 -6.69 8.69
CA GLU A 221 0.91 -6.42 10.12
C GLU A 221 1.68 -7.48 10.92
N GLN A 222 2.60 -7.03 11.75
CA GLN A 222 3.39 -7.89 12.63
C GLN A 222 3.11 -7.56 14.09
N SER A 223 2.82 -8.59 14.90
CA SER A 223 2.74 -8.49 16.36
C SER A 223 3.92 -9.21 17.01
N ILE A 224 4.55 -8.54 17.96
CA ILE A 224 5.69 -9.05 18.70
C ILE A 224 5.34 -8.90 20.18
N SER A 225 5.35 -10.01 20.95
CA SER A 225 5.27 -9.98 22.38
C SER A 225 6.64 -10.30 22.97
N PHE A 226 7.07 -9.50 23.92
CA PHE A 226 8.34 -9.67 24.59
C PHE A 226 8.16 -9.53 26.11
N ASP A 227 8.36 -10.64 26.84
CA ASP A 227 8.31 -10.66 28.31
C ASP A 227 9.68 -10.25 28.87
N TYR A 228 9.70 -9.26 29.76
CA TYR A 228 10.90 -8.83 30.45
C TYR A 228 10.84 -9.03 31.97
N HIS A 229 9.72 -9.51 32.50
CA HIS A 229 9.63 -9.91 33.89
C HIS A 229 10.00 -11.39 34.05
N ARG A 230 10.86 -11.70 35.03
CA ARG A 230 11.13 -13.08 35.43
C ARG A 230 10.74 -13.24 36.88
N TYR A 231 9.84 -14.19 37.17
CA TYR A 231 9.40 -14.51 38.53
C TYR A 231 8.94 -13.27 39.34
N GLY A 232 8.28 -12.34 38.69
CA GLY A 232 7.82 -11.10 39.32
C GLY A 232 8.86 -10.00 39.45
N ASN A 233 10.09 -10.20 38.97
CA ASN A 233 11.13 -9.19 39.00
C ASN A 233 11.21 -8.48 37.64
N LEU A 234 10.97 -7.16 37.63
CA LEU A 234 11.02 -6.31 36.43
C LEU A 234 12.45 -5.89 36.05
N GLY A 235 13.46 -6.17 36.92
CA GLY A 235 14.83 -5.79 36.68
C GLY A 235 15.01 -4.27 36.59
N VAL A 236 15.89 -3.84 35.70
CA VAL A 236 16.18 -2.42 35.44
C VAL A 236 15.02 -1.62 34.88
N ARG A 237 13.99 -2.29 34.39
CA ARG A 237 12.78 -1.67 33.82
C ARG A 237 11.65 -1.46 34.83
N SER A 238 11.90 -1.73 36.13
CA SER A 238 10.90 -1.56 37.19
C SER A 238 10.43 -0.12 37.41
N GLU A 239 11.24 0.85 36.99
CA GLU A 239 10.96 2.28 37.13
C GLU A 239 10.46 2.92 35.85
N GLU A 240 10.23 2.13 34.77
CA GLU A 240 9.66 2.67 33.52
C GLU A 240 8.23 3.15 33.77
N GLU A 241 7.98 4.42 33.45
CA GLU A 241 6.63 4.96 33.42
C GLU A 241 5.85 4.32 32.26
N ARG A 242 4.80 3.61 32.57
CA ARG A 242 3.84 3.08 31.63
C ARG A 242 2.61 4.00 31.63
N ALA A 243 2.28 4.61 30.50
CA ALA A 243 1.09 5.42 30.41
C ALA A 243 -0.15 4.56 30.67
N GLU A 244 -1.11 5.10 31.41
CA GLU A 244 -2.39 4.44 31.61
C GLU A 244 -3.05 4.12 30.26
N VAL A 245 -3.68 2.96 30.19
CA VAL A 245 -4.53 2.58 29.04
C VAL A 245 -5.79 3.42 29.15
N VAL A 246 -5.99 4.36 28.22
CA VAL A 246 -7.19 5.20 28.13
C VAL A 246 -8.26 4.49 27.32
#